data_e1e868e1180ce8fd2bdcec572aaa939d
#
_entry.id   e1e868e1180ce8fd2bdcec572aaa939d
#
_cell.length_a   1.000
_cell.length_b   1.000
_cell.length_c   1.000
_cell.angle_alpha   90.00
_cell.angle_beta   90.00
_cell.angle_gamma   90.00
#
_symmetry.space_group_name_H-M   'P 1'
#
loop_
_entity.id
_entity.type
_entity.pdbx_description
1 polymer ?
#
loop_
_entity_poly.entity_id
_entity_poly.type
_entity_poly.pdbx_seq_one_letter_code
_entity_poly.pdbx_strand_id
1 'polypeptide(L)'
;MFERRIFMANPIVTIKMKDGGTIKAELYPEIAPNTVKNFIDLINRGFYDGLIFHRVIPGFMIQGGCPEGTGMGGPGYGIKGEFTSNGFKNELKHSKGVLSMARAMHPDSAGSQFFLMVANAPHLDGQYASFGKVIEGIEVADKIVATKTDRQDRPYEDQVIEKMTVDTQGETYGEPEIIEE
;
A
#
# COMPACT_ATOMS: atom_id res chain seq x y z
N MET A 1 -12.32 18.27 -24.88
CA MET A 1 -10.97 17.73 -24.86
C MET A 1 -10.47 17.52 -23.47
N PHE A 2 -10.27 18.57 -22.73
CA PHE A 2 -9.83 18.47 -21.35
C PHE A 2 -10.84 17.75 -20.47
N GLU A 3 -12.10 17.71 -20.83
CA GLU A 3 -13.14 16.99 -20.09
C GLU A 3 -12.82 15.52 -19.91
N ARG A 4 -12.08 14.94 -20.84
CA ARG A 4 -11.69 13.53 -20.74
C ARG A 4 -10.86 13.25 -19.52
N ARG A 5 -10.04 14.20 -19.10
CA ARG A 5 -9.18 14.02 -17.94
C ARG A 5 -9.96 13.98 -16.64
N ILE A 6 -11.09 14.68 -16.62
CA ILE A 6 -11.98 14.69 -15.46
C ILE A 6 -12.57 13.31 -15.21
N PHE A 7 -12.75 12.53 -16.28
CA PHE A 7 -13.40 11.23 -16.22
C PHE A 7 -12.43 10.05 -16.33
N MET A 8 -11.12 10.31 -16.25
CA MET A 8 -10.15 9.23 -16.20
C MET A 8 -10.33 8.46 -14.91
N ALA A 9 -10.58 7.17 -15.05
CA ALA A 9 -10.79 6.31 -13.90
C ALA A 9 -9.46 5.97 -13.23
N ASN A 10 -9.46 5.97 -11.92
CA ASN A 10 -8.29 5.59 -11.14
C ASN A 10 -8.07 4.07 -11.18
N PRO A 11 -6.81 3.61 -11.05
CA PRO A 11 -6.54 2.17 -10.98
C PRO A 11 -7.23 1.52 -9.78
N ILE A 12 -7.70 0.28 -9.99
CA ILE A 12 -8.30 -0.52 -8.93
C ILE A 12 -7.43 -1.75 -8.69
N VAL A 13 -6.95 -1.88 -7.47
CA VAL A 13 -6.17 -3.03 -7.02
C VAL A 13 -7.10 -4.05 -6.39
N THR A 14 -6.86 -5.32 -6.68
CA THR A 14 -7.53 -6.43 -6.02
C THR A 14 -6.50 -7.25 -5.26
N ILE A 15 -6.68 -7.38 -3.96
CA ILE A 15 -5.84 -8.22 -3.09
C ILE A 15 -6.66 -9.45 -2.75
N LYS A 16 -6.26 -10.59 -3.29
CA LYS A 16 -6.92 -11.86 -3.00
C LYS A 16 -6.12 -12.60 -1.95
N MET A 17 -6.75 -12.86 -0.81
CA MET A 17 -6.11 -13.60 0.26
C MET A 17 -6.23 -15.10 0.01
N LYS A 18 -5.24 -15.84 0.50
CA LYS A 18 -5.21 -17.31 0.33
C LYS A 18 -6.41 -18.00 0.96
N ASP A 19 -6.95 -17.43 2.02
CA ASP A 19 -8.14 -17.97 2.70
C ASP A 19 -9.46 -17.63 1.99
N GLY A 20 -9.40 -16.89 0.87
CA GLY A 20 -10.56 -16.56 0.04
C GLY A 20 -11.09 -15.14 0.21
N GLY A 21 -10.63 -14.38 1.19
CA GLY A 21 -11.03 -12.99 1.35
C GLY A 21 -10.47 -12.09 0.25
N THR A 22 -11.21 -11.07 -0.14
CA THR A 22 -10.80 -10.16 -1.20
C THR A 22 -10.96 -8.71 -0.75
N ILE A 23 -9.94 -7.89 -1.00
CA ILE A 23 -9.94 -6.45 -0.73
C ILE A 23 -9.73 -5.75 -2.06
N LYS A 24 -10.56 -4.73 -2.34
CA LYS A 24 -10.35 -3.85 -3.51
C LYS A 24 -10.07 -2.44 -3.03
N ALA A 25 -9.11 -1.80 -3.68
CA ALA A 25 -8.69 -0.45 -3.34
C ALA A 25 -8.51 0.39 -4.60
N GLU A 26 -8.89 1.64 -4.50
CA GLU A 26 -8.66 2.63 -5.55
C GLU A 26 -7.35 3.35 -5.27
N LEU A 27 -6.50 3.50 -6.28
CA LEU A 27 -5.25 4.25 -6.17
C LEU A 27 -5.44 5.66 -6.70
N TYR A 28 -4.68 6.62 -6.16
CA TYR A 28 -4.82 8.04 -6.50
C TYR A 28 -3.55 8.60 -7.14
N PRO A 29 -3.37 8.42 -8.46
CA PRO A 29 -2.17 8.92 -9.15
C PRO A 29 -1.97 10.43 -9.04
N GLU A 30 -3.07 11.20 -8.88
CA GLU A 30 -2.98 12.64 -8.73
C GLU A 30 -2.39 13.05 -7.40
N ILE A 31 -2.55 12.20 -6.38
CA ILE A 31 -2.06 12.50 -5.02
C ILE A 31 -0.62 12.07 -4.86
N ALA A 32 -0.26 10.89 -5.34
CA ALA A 32 1.09 10.33 -5.17
C ALA A 32 1.51 9.60 -6.46
N PRO A 33 1.87 10.34 -7.51
CA PRO A 33 2.06 9.77 -8.85
C PRO A 33 3.14 8.71 -8.93
N ASN A 34 4.30 8.95 -8.37
CA ASN A 34 5.40 7.98 -8.45
C ASN A 34 5.16 6.78 -7.53
N THR A 35 4.56 7.02 -6.37
CA THR A 35 4.17 5.96 -5.44
C THR A 35 3.20 5.00 -6.10
N VAL A 36 2.19 5.53 -6.81
CA VAL A 36 1.22 4.72 -7.54
C VAL A 36 1.89 3.94 -8.66
N LYS A 37 2.76 4.58 -9.45
CA LYS A 37 3.51 3.89 -10.50
C LYS A 37 4.32 2.72 -9.96
N ASN A 38 5.00 2.94 -8.83
CA ASN A 38 5.80 1.91 -8.20
C ASN A 38 4.94 0.74 -7.73
N PHE A 39 3.83 1.04 -7.09
CA PHE A 39 2.92 0.01 -6.60
C PHE A 39 2.35 -0.82 -7.76
N ILE A 40 1.91 -0.18 -8.82
CA ILE A 40 1.39 -0.85 -10.03
C ILE A 40 2.48 -1.73 -10.66
N ASP A 41 3.70 -1.20 -10.79
CA ASP A 41 4.81 -1.94 -11.37
C ASP A 41 5.12 -3.21 -10.58
N LEU A 42 5.18 -3.10 -9.25
CA LEU A 42 5.43 -4.26 -8.39
C LEU A 42 4.29 -5.29 -8.49
N ILE A 43 3.04 -4.83 -8.53
CA ILE A 43 1.90 -5.73 -8.70
C ILE A 43 2.01 -6.49 -10.03
N ASN A 44 2.31 -5.78 -11.11
CA ASN A 44 2.40 -6.39 -12.44
C ASN A 44 3.56 -7.38 -12.57
N ARG A 45 4.60 -7.22 -11.76
CA ARG A 45 5.70 -8.18 -11.69
C ARG A 45 5.39 -9.41 -10.86
N GLY A 46 4.23 -9.44 -10.20
CA GLY A 46 3.90 -10.51 -9.26
C GLY A 46 4.65 -10.43 -7.94
N PHE A 47 5.22 -9.27 -7.63
CA PHE A 47 6.08 -9.09 -6.45
C PHE A 47 5.36 -9.44 -5.14
N TYR A 48 4.09 -9.06 -5.03
CA TYR A 48 3.32 -9.24 -3.80
C TYR A 48 2.70 -10.63 -3.66
N ASP A 49 2.67 -11.41 -4.73
CA ASP A 49 2.05 -12.74 -4.70
C ASP A 49 2.80 -13.66 -3.74
N GLY A 50 2.09 -14.26 -2.81
CA GLY A 50 2.67 -15.13 -1.80
C GLY A 50 3.23 -14.42 -0.57
N LEU A 51 3.26 -13.10 -0.54
CA LEU A 51 3.74 -12.35 0.62
C LEU A 51 2.69 -12.29 1.72
N ILE A 52 3.13 -11.96 2.93
CA ILE A 52 2.27 -11.94 4.11
C ILE A 52 2.08 -10.53 4.67
N PHE A 53 1.02 -10.35 5.43
CA PHE A 53 0.92 -9.21 6.34
C PHE A 53 1.67 -9.58 7.62
N HIS A 54 2.93 -9.17 7.70
CA HIS A 54 3.85 -9.60 8.77
C HIS A 54 3.67 -8.82 10.07
N ARG A 55 2.95 -7.71 10.05
CA ARG A 55 2.75 -6.85 11.22
C ARG A 55 1.33 -6.30 11.20
N VAL A 56 0.55 -6.61 12.22
CA VAL A 56 -0.84 -6.15 12.31
C VAL A 56 -1.09 -5.60 13.72
N ILE A 57 -1.65 -4.41 13.81
CA ILE A 57 -1.90 -3.74 15.09
C ILE A 57 -3.36 -3.30 15.13
N PRO A 58 -4.19 -3.93 15.99
CA PRO A 58 -5.59 -3.54 16.14
C PRO A 58 -5.71 -2.05 16.51
N GLY A 59 -6.68 -1.39 15.90
CA GLY A 59 -6.88 0.04 16.10
C GLY A 59 -5.86 0.90 15.36
N PHE A 60 -5.08 0.32 14.46
CA PHE A 60 -4.07 1.02 13.69
C PHE A 60 -4.02 0.56 12.23
N MET A 61 -3.28 -0.52 11.93
CA MET A 61 -3.07 -0.89 10.52
C MET A 61 -2.67 -2.36 10.37
N ILE A 62 -2.68 -2.84 9.12
CA ILE A 62 -2.00 -4.06 8.72
C ILE A 62 -0.89 -3.68 7.74
N GLN A 63 0.29 -4.28 7.89
CA GLN A 63 1.47 -3.97 7.08
C GLN A 63 1.95 -5.21 6.37
N GLY A 64 2.20 -5.07 5.07
CA GLY A 64 2.71 -6.16 4.25
C GLY A 64 3.66 -5.65 3.17
N GLY A 65 4.02 -6.54 2.27
CA GLY A 65 4.87 -6.19 1.12
C GLY A 65 6.37 -6.38 1.32
N CYS A 66 6.77 -7.01 2.43
CA CYS A 66 8.17 -7.38 2.64
C CYS A 66 8.44 -8.73 2.00
N PRO A 67 9.38 -8.83 1.02
CA PRO A 67 9.63 -10.10 0.34
C PRO A 67 10.14 -11.22 1.27
N GLU A 68 10.76 -10.85 2.38
CA GLU A 68 11.27 -11.79 3.38
C GLU A 68 10.28 -12.04 4.52
N GLY A 69 9.20 -11.28 4.58
CA GLY A 69 8.22 -11.38 5.66
C GLY A 69 8.73 -10.92 7.03
N THR A 70 9.87 -10.22 7.07
CA THR A 70 10.51 -9.81 8.32
C THR A 70 10.32 -8.33 8.65
N GLY A 71 9.90 -7.53 7.68
CA GLY A 71 9.86 -6.08 7.80
C GLY A 71 11.16 -5.40 7.38
N MET A 72 12.20 -6.16 7.08
CA MET A 72 13.53 -5.63 6.75
C MET A 72 13.79 -5.59 5.24
N GLY A 73 13.00 -6.29 4.44
CA GLY A 73 13.26 -6.43 3.02
C GLY A 73 12.46 -5.44 2.16
N GLY A 74 12.88 -5.34 0.92
CA GLY A 74 12.24 -4.48 -0.08
C GLY A 74 12.62 -4.91 -1.48
N PRO A 75 12.30 -4.09 -2.49
CA PRO A 75 12.54 -4.45 -3.89
C PRO A 75 13.97 -4.22 -4.37
N GLY A 76 14.87 -3.78 -3.50
CA GLY A 76 16.26 -3.49 -3.85
C GLY A 76 16.49 -2.03 -4.25
N TYR A 77 15.50 -1.18 -4.03
CA TYR A 77 15.58 0.26 -4.31
C TYR A 77 14.61 1.01 -3.42
N GLY A 78 14.74 2.33 -3.35
CA GLY A 78 13.77 3.20 -2.70
C GLY A 78 13.14 4.16 -3.71
N ILE A 79 12.10 4.85 -3.26
CA ILE A 79 11.46 5.91 -4.04
C ILE A 79 11.37 7.18 -3.20
N LYS A 80 11.34 8.31 -3.87
CA LYS A 80 11.18 9.60 -3.19
C LYS A 80 9.85 9.62 -2.44
N GLY A 81 9.87 10.08 -1.20
CA GLY A 81 8.68 10.15 -0.36
C GLY A 81 7.74 11.26 -0.77
N GLU A 82 6.57 10.88 -1.25
CA GLU A 82 5.55 11.84 -1.71
C GLU A 82 4.61 12.22 -0.57
N PHE A 83 5.15 12.94 0.41
CA PHE A 83 4.38 13.41 1.57
C PHE A 83 4.84 14.80 1.99
N THR A 84 3.97 15.49 2.69
CA THR A 84 4.10 16.93 2.94
C THR A 84 5.39 17.31 3.65
N SER A 85 5.80 16.59 4.70
CA SER A 85 7.03 16.92 5.42
C SER A 85 8.29 16.69 4.58
N ASN A 86 8.19 16.02 3.45
CA ASN A 86 9.28 15.82 2.50
C ASN A 86 9.20 16.76 1.28
N GLY A 87 8.42 17.82 1.40
CA GLY A 87 8.30 18.84 0.35
C GLY A 87 7.37 18.49 -0.80
N PHE A 88 6.56 17.44 -0.66
CA PHE A 88 5.60 17.04 -1.68
C PHE A 88 4.19 17.13 -1.11
N LYS A 89 3.37 18.02 -1.64
CA LYS A 89 2.01 18.21 -1.12
C LYS A 89 1.18 16.93 -1.25
N ASN A 90 0.76 16.38 -0.12
CA ASN A 90 -0.11 15.21 -0.06
C ASN A 90 -1.09 15.41 1.09
N GLU A 91 -2.34 15.68 0.76
CA GLU A 91 -3.38 16.01 1.74
C GLU A 91 -4.28 14.81 2.08
N LEU A 92 -3.99 13.63 1.57
CA LEU A 92 -4.79 12.44 1.88
C LEU A 92 -4.52 11.99 3.32
N LYS A 93 -5.55 12.14 4.15
CA LYS A 93 -5.48 11.79 5.56
C LYS A 93 -5.46 10.27 5.76
N HIS A 94 -4.75 9.82 6.80
CA HIS A 94 -4.68 8.41 7.15
C HIS A 94 -5.94 7.99 7.93
N SER A 95 -7.06 7.92 7.21
CA SER A 95 -8.32 7.42 7.76
C SER A 95 -8.46 5.93 7.48
N LYS A 96 -9.45 5.28 8.12
CA LYS A 96 -9.70 3.86 7.91
C LYS A 96 -9.84 3.54 6.42
N GLY A 97 -9.12 2.52 5.96
CA GLY A 97 -9.13 2.08 4.58
C GLY A 97 -8.03 2.67 3.69
N VAL A 98 -7.32 3.69 4.14
CA VAL A 98 -6.29 4.34 3.33
C VAL A 98 -5.06 3.44 3.22
N LEU A 99 -4.47 3.40 2.02
CA LEU A 99 -3.18 2.76 1.77
C LEU A 99 -2.07 3.81 1.83
N SER A 100 -0.97 3.48 2.50
CA SER A 100 0.17 4.37 2.66
C SER A 100 1.46 3.56 2.62
N MET A 101 2.57 4.17 2.19
CA MET A 101 3.84 3.46 2.11
C MET A 101 4.55 3.44 3.45
N ALA A 102 4.97 2.25 3.87
CA ALA A 102 5.91 2.10 4.96
C ALA A 102 7.31 2.50 4.48
N ARG A 103 8.16 2.93 5.39
CA ARG A 103 9.53 3.30 5.10
C ARG A 103 10.40 3.22 6.34
N ALA A 104 11.72 3.25 6.13
CA ALA A 104 12.66 3.40 7.22
C ALA A 104 12.68 4.87 7.68
N MET A 105 13.65 5.25 8.51
CA MET A 105 13.76 6.63 9.01
C MET A 105 13.97 7.65 7.90
N HIS A 106 14.75 7.29 6.88
CA HIS A 106 15.01 8.18 5.75
C HIS A 106 13.73 8.40 4.95
N PRO A 107 13.36 9.65 4.65
CA PRO A 107 12.09 9.94 3.96
C PRO A 107 11.99 9.34 2.55
N ASP A 108 13.10 9.05 1.89
CA ASP A 108 13.15 8.50 0.54
C ASP A 108 13.50 7.01 0.54
N SER A 109 13.10 6.29 1.58
CA SER A 109 13.45 4.87 1.75
C SER A 109 12.27 3.90 1.51
N ALA A 110 11.11 4.39 1.13
CA ALA A 110 10.00 3.51 0.80
C ALA A 110 10.35 2.65 -0.43
N GLY A 111 9.89 1.42 -0.43
CA GLY A 111 10.13 0.50 -1.55
C GLY A 111 8.89 -0.30 -1.88
N SER A 112 8.64 -1.39 -1.15
CA SER A 112 7.49 -2.25 -1.43
C SER A 112 6.52 -2.39 -0.26
N GLN A 113 6.95 -2.15 0.97
CA GLN A 113 6.07 -2.35 2.12
C GLN A 113 5.03 -1.24 2.21
N PHE A 114 3.83 -1.62 2.60
CA PHE A 114 2.71 -0.68 2.68
C PHE A 114 1.84 -0.98 3.89
N PHE A 115 1.12 0.04 4.34
CA PHE A 115 0.08 -0.08 5.37
C PHE A 115 -1.29 -0.04 4.72
N LEU A 116 -2.22 -0.81 5.28
CA LEU A 116 -3.64 -0.63 5.02
C LEU A 116 -4.26 -0.25 6.37
N MET A 117 -4.81 0.95 6.45
CA MET A 117 -5.31 1.49 7.70
C MET A 117 -6.62 0.82 8.11
N VAL A 118 -6.70 0.36 9.36
CA VAL A 118 -7.94 -0.20 9.92
C VAL A 118 -8.58 0.75 10.93
N ALA A 119 -7.98 1.90 11.14
CA ALA A 119 -8.50 2.98 11.99
C ALA A 119 -7.87 4.29 11.55
N ASN A 120 -8.36 5.40 12.06
CA ASN A 120 -7.79 6.72 11.78
C ASN A 120 -6.47 6.90 12.54
N ALA A 121 -5.45 7.41 11.88
CA ALA A 121 -4.14 7.66 12.47
C ALA A 121 -3.62 9.03 12.05
N PRO A 122 -4.18 10.12 12.58
CA PRO A 122 -3.80 11.48 12.15
C PRO A 122 -2.32 11.81 12.39
N HIS A 123 -1.65 11.11 13.29
CA HIS A 123 -0.22 11.33 13.52
C HIS A 123 0.65 10.91 12.32
N LEU A 124 0.11 10.14 11.37
CA LEU A 124 0.82 9.79 10.14
C LEU A 124 0.64 10.83 9.03
N ASP A 125 -0.35 11.70 9.16
CA ASP A 125 -0.67 12.68 8.11
C ASP A 125 0.52 13.59 7.83
N GLY A 126 0.86 13.73 6.56
CA GLY A 126 2.00 14.55 6.14
C GLY A 126 3.36 13.92 6.39
N GLN A 127 3.44 12.73 6.99
CA GLN A 127 4.69 12.04 7.34
C GLN A 127 4.93 10.78 6.52
N TYR A 128 3.90 10.28 5.84
CA TYR A 128 3.95 9.06 5.02
C TYR A 128 3.17 9.27 3.74
N ALA A 129 3.59 8.60 2.68
CA ALA A 129 2.98 8.74 1.35
C ALA A 129 1.71 7.91 1.25
N SER A 130 0.58 8.49 1.61
CA SER A 130 -0.74 7.90 1.40
C SER A 130 -1.10 7.99 -0.09
N PHE A 131 -1.68 6.93 -0.67
CA PHE A 131 -1.82 6.87 -2.12
C PHE A 131 -3.06 6.14 -2.63
N GLY A 132 -3.92 5.66 -1.75
CA GLY A 132 -5.14 4.97 -2.17
C GLY A 132 -6.07 4.71 -1.01
N LYS A 133 -7.21 4.08 -1.31
CA LYS A 133 -8.20 3.77 -0.29
C LYS A 133 -9.01 2.54 -0.68
N VAL A 134 -9.31 1.70 0.30
CA VAL A 134 -10.18 0.52 0.12
C VAL A 134 -11.59 0.97 -0.26
N ILE A 135 -12.13 0.33 -1.31
CA ILE A 135 -13.50 0.56 -1.77
C ILE A 135 -14.42 -0.64 -1.51
N GLU A 136 -13.85 -1.83 -1.35
CA GLU A 136 -14.57 -3.06 -1.04
C GLU A 136 -13.71 -3.97 -0.17
N GLY A 137 -14.32 -4.68 0.77
CA GLY A 137 -13.63 -5.73 1.50
C GLY A 137 -12.86 -5.25 2.72
N ILE A 138 -13.19 -4.08 3.27
CA ILE A 138 -12.52 -3.60 4.50
C ILE A 138 -12.71 -4.58 5.66
N GLU A 139 -13.80 -5.34 5.68
CA GLU A 139 -14.03 -6.38 6.70
C GLU A 139 -12.99 -7.50 6.63
N VAL A 140 -12.39 -7.73 5.45
CA VAL A 140 -11.28 -8.69 5.32
C VAL A 140 -10.05 -8.17 6.06
N ALA A 141 -9.76 -6.88 5.93
CA ALA A 141 -8.66 -6.25 6.68
C ALA A 141 -8.93 -6.28 8.18
N ASP A 142 -10.18 -6.03 8.59
CA ASP A 142 -10.57 -6.13 10.00
C ASP A 142 -10.37 -7.55 10.54
N LYS A 143 -10.63 -8.56 9.74
CA LYS A 143 -10.41 -9.96 10.11
C LYS A 143 -8.91 -10.27 10.25
N ILE A 144 -8.11 -9.77 9.33
CA ILE A 144 -6.65 -9.94 9.37
C ILE A 144 -6.07 -9.33 10.64
N VAL A 145 -6.47 -8.10 10.98
CA VAL A 145 -5.94 -7.39 12.14
C VAL A 145 -6.37 -8.02 13.46
N ALA A 146 -7.46 -8.79 13.44
CA ALA A 146 -7.99 -9.45 14.64
C ALA A 146 -7.30 -10.79 14.93
N THR A 147 -6.39 -11.26 14.08
CA THR A 147 -5.68 -12.53 14.31
C THR A 147 -4.76 -12.41 15.51
N LYS A 148 -4.48 -13.56 16.14
CA LYS A 148 -3.56 -13.58 17.28
C LYS A 148 -2.14 -13.32 16.79
N THR A 149 -1.41 -12.52 17.56
CA THR A 149 -0.06 -12.09 17.21
C THR A 149 0.91 -12.39 18.35
N ASP A 150 2.19 -12.42 17.98
CA ASP A 150 3.29 -12.49 18.96
C ASP A 150 3.62 -11.09 19.48
N ARG A 151 4.71 -10.98 20.25
CA ARG A 151 5.13 -9.71 20.87
C ARG A 151 5.55 -8.65 19.88
N GLN A 152 5.84 -9.04 18.63
CA GLN A 152 6.24 -8.13 17.55
C GLN A 152 5.11 -7.83 16.62
N ASP A 153 3.87 -8.11 17.04
CA ASP A 153 2.65 -7.87 16.25
C ASP A 153 2.59 -8.69 14.96
N ARG A 154 3.31 -9.81 14.95
CA ARG A 154 3.29 -10.75 13.82
C ARG A 154 2.23 -11.81 14.05
N PRO A 155 1.31 -12.02 13.10
CA PRO A 155 0.32 -13.09 13.22
C PRO A 155 0.99 -14.45 13.40
N TYR A 156 0.48 -15.25 14.33
CA TYR A 156 0.96 -16.63 14.50
C TYR A 156 0.67 -17.47 13.26
N GLU A 157 -0.48 -17.24 12.63
CA GLU A 157 -0.82 -17.87 11.35
C GLU A 157 -0.58 -16.86 10.24
N ASP A 158 0.23 -17.23 9.26
CA ASP A 158 0.56 -16.33 8.16
C ASP A 158 -0.69 -15.90 7.42
N GLN A 159 -0.86 -14.58 7.29
CA GLN A 159 -1.93 -13.97 6.51
C GLN A 159 -1.40 -13.74 5.11
N VAL A 160 -1.62 -14.71 4.23
CA VAL A 160 -0.95 -14.78 2.93
C VAL A 160 -1.79 -14.12 1.84
N ILE A 161 -1.14 -13.24 1.08
CA ILE A 161 -1.70 -12.70 -0.16
C ILE A 161 -1.49 -13.76 -1.24
N GLU A 162 -2.58 -14.35 -1.74
CA GLU A 162 -2.48 -15.30 -2.83
C GLU A 162 -2.07 -14.60 -4.12
N LYS A 163 -2.72 -13.48 -4.41
CA LYS A 163 -2.44 -12.73 -5.63
C LYS A 163 -2.90 -11.28 -5.50
N MET A 164 -2.11 -10.37 -6.07
CA MET A 164 -2.53 -8.99 -6.28
C MET A 164 -2.59 -8.69 -7.77
N THR A 165 -3.65 -8.02 -8.17
CA THR A 165 -3.83 -7.57 -9.55
C THR A 165 -4.24 -6.11 -9.55
N VAL A 166 -4.02 -5.44 -10.67
CA VAL A 166 -4.45 -4.05 -10.83
C VAL A 166 -5.13 -3.89 -12.19
N ASP A 167 -6.30 -3.24 -12.15
CA ASP A 167 -7.01 -2.82 -13.35
C ASP A 167 -6.72 -1.32 -13.52
N THR A 168 -5.93 -0.98 -14.52
CA THR A 168 -5.58 0.41 -14.80
C THR A 168 -6.65 1.14 -15.62
N GLN A 169 -7.72 0.44 -15.94
CA GLN A 169 -8.88 0.99 -16.65
C GLN A 169 -8.52 1.67 -17.99
N GLY A 170 -7.60 1.03 -18.71
CA GLY A 170 -7.18 1.50 -20.02
C GLY A 170 -6.07 2.54 -20.01
N GLU A 171 -5.62 2.98 -18.84
CA GLU A 171 -4.52 3.92 -18.72
C GLU A 171 -3.18 3.20 -18.68
N THR A 172 -2.15 3.82 -19.23
CA THR A 172 -0.79 3.30 -19.18
C THR A 172 0.00 4.08 -18.14
N TYR A 173 0.59 3.37 -17.19
CA TYR A 173 1.48 3.95 -16.19
C TYR A 173 2.89 3.48 -16.51
N GLY A 174 3.82 4.43 -16.63
CA GLY A 174 5.20 4.11 -16.92
C GLY A 174 5.94 3.53 -15.70
N GLU A 175 7.22 3.27 -15.88
CA GLU A 175 8.06 2.80 -14.78
C GLU A 175 8.22 3.91 -13.74
N PRO A 176 8.34 3.54 -12.45
CA PRO A 176 8.59 4.53 -11.41
C PRO A 176 10.02 5.08 -11.51
N GLU A 177 10.21 6.29 -11.00
CA GLU A 177 11.54 6.80 -10.73
C GLU A 177 12.05 6.16 -9.45
N ILE A 178 13.22 5.55 -9.48
CA ILE A 178 13.77 4.82 -8.35
C ILE A 178 15.08 5.45 -7.88
N ILE A 179 15.40 5.18 -6.60
CA ILE A 179 16.68 5.57 -6.00
C ILE A 179 17.41 4.27 -5.73
N GLU A 180 18.51 4.04 -6.42
CA GLU A 180 19.29 2.82 -6.25
C GLU A 180 20.00 2.83 -4.91
N GLU A 181 20.07 1.65 -4.28
CA GLU A 181 20.79 1.46 -3.02
C GLU A 181 22.29 1.23 -3.24
#